data_065ce4a4df4eba2e2a6676a2409d4a2a
#
_entry.id   065ce4a4df4eba2e2a6676a2409d4a2a
#
_cell.length_a   1.000
_cell.length_b   1.000
_cell.length_c   1.000
_cell.angle_alpha   90.00
_cell.angle_beta   90.00
_cell.angle_gamma   90.00
#
_symmetry.space_group_name_H-M   'P 1'
#
loop_
_entity.id
_entity.type
_entity.pdbx_description
1 polymer ?
#
loop_
_entity_poly.entity_id
_entity_poly.type
_entity_poly.pdbx_seq_one_letter_code
_entity_poly.pdbx_strand_id
1 'polypeptide(L)'
;MKRYVIDLDHTLCNTKKGKNNKWDYYSAVPFYDRIKVVNSLWESGNIIIIETARGCDSKINHYEETFSQLISWGLKFHILRTGVKFSADYYIDDKSINSEDFFNGKSTISD
;
A
#
# COMPACT_ATOMS: atom_id res chain seq x y z
N MET A 1 -14.45 -3.01 14.79
CA MET A 1 -13.28 -3.47 14.01
C MET A 1 -13.61 -3.44 12.52
N LYS A 2 -12.77 -2.80 11.74
CA LYS A 2 -12.91 -2.76 10.28
C LYS A 2 -11.67 -3.35 9.62
N ARG A 3 -11.80 -3.81 8.38
CA ARG A 3 -10.68 -4.28 7.59
C ARG A 3 -10.40 -3.27 6.49
N TYR A 4 -9.15 -2.85 6.41
CA TYR A 4 -8.68 -1.92 5.37
C TYR A 4 -7.72 -2.66 4.46
N VAL A 5 -8.00 -2.66 3.17
CA VAL A 5 -7.07 -3.14 2.15
C VAL A 5 -6.44 -1.91 1.53
N ILE A 6 -5.13 -1.78 1.70
CA ILE A 6 -4.40 -0.56 1.35
C ILE A 6 -3.32 -0.92 0.33
N ASP A 7 -3.30 -0.17 -0.76
CA ASP A 7 -2.28 -0.26 -1.78
C ASP A 7 -0.93 0.27 -1.27
N LEU A 8 0.14 -0.07 -1.94
CA LEU A 8 1.50 0.29 -1.53
C LEU A 8 2.09 1.39 -2.40
N ASP A 9 2.52 1.06 -3.62
CA ASP A 9 3.20 2.02 -4.49
C ASP A 9 2.25 3.14 -4.91
N HIS A 10 2.71 4.39 -4.76
CA HIS A 10 1.95 5.62 -5.02
C HIS A 10 0.79 5.85 -4.05
N THR A 11 0.68 5.03 -3.01
CA THR A 11 -0.31 5.20 -1.93
C THR A 11 0.37 5.41 -0.59
N LEU A 12 1.31 4.55 -0.20
CA LEU A 12 2.08 4.66 1.03
C LEU A 12 3.54 5.06 0.79
N CYS A 13 3.97 5.05 -0.46
CA CYS A 13 5.32 5.43 -0.84
C CYS A 13 5.34 5.95 -2.27
N ASN A 14 6.40 6.68 -2.60
CA ASN A 14 6.67 7.11 -3.97
C ASN A 14 7.71 6.17 -4.58
N THR A 15 7.36 5.50 -5.65
CA THR A 15 8.21 4.56 -6.35
C THR A 15 8.51 5.09 -7.75
N LYS A 16 9.77 5.10 -8.13
CA LYS A 16 10.23 5.62 -9.42
C LYS A 16 10.78 4.51 -10.29
N LYS A 17 10.82 4.74 -11.58
CA LYS A 17 11.46 3.83 -12.52
C LYS A 17 12.98 4.06 -12.52
N GLY A 18 13.73 2.96 -12.55
CA GLY A 18 15.17 2.97 -12.66
C GLY A 18 15.65 3.14 -14.10
N LYS A 19 16.96 2.94 -14.32
CA LYS A 19 17.63 3.18 -15.60
C LYS A 19 17.07 2.35 -16.77
N ASN A 20 16.52 1.18 -16.47
CA ASN A 20 15.98 0.26 -17.47
C ASN A 20 14.47 0.42 -17.68
N ASN A 21 13.90 1.55 -17.26
CA ASN A 21 12.46 1.82 -17.30
C ASN A 21 11.64 0.80 -16.52
N LYS A 22 12.27 0.11 -15.55
CA LYS A 22 11.62 -0.81 -14.63
C LYS A 22 11.43 -0.14 -13.28
N TRP A 23 10.36 -0.53 -12.57
CA TRP A 23 10.11 0.00 -11.23
C TRP A 23 11.24 -0.37 -10.28
N ASP A 24 11.76 0.62 -9.57
CA ASP A 24 12.78 0.44 -8.54
C ASP A 24 12.11 0.47 -7.17
N TYR A 25 11.61 -0.69 -6.75
CA TYR A 25 10.85 -0.81 -5.49
C TYR A 25 11.73 -0.53 -4.28
N TYR A 26 13.01 -0.86 -4.35
CA TYR A 26 13.91 -0.76 -3.19
C TYR A 26 14.36 0.68 -2.92
N SER A 27 14.23 1.57 -3.89
CA SER A 27 14.51 2.99 -3.74
C SER A 27 13.24 3.80 -3.44
N ALA A 28 12.12 3.15 -3.18
CA ALA A 28 10.87 3.83 -2.85
C ALA A 28 11.02 4.67 -1.57
N VAL A 29 10.43 5.85 -1.59
CA VAL A 29 10.46 6.79 -0.47
C VAL A 29 9.11 6.74 0.24
N PRO A 30 9.07 6.40 1.54
CA PRO A 30 7.80 6.27 2.25
C PRO A 30 7.15 7.63 2.52
N PHE A 31 5.80 7.63 2.51
CA PHE A 31 5.03 8.76 2.99
C PHE A 31 4.75 8.57 4.48
N TYR A 32 5.64 9.02 5.34
CA TYR A 32 5.56 8.77 6.78
C TYR A 32 4.30 9.34 7.42
N ASP A 33 3.75 10.44 6.91
CA ASP A 33 2.48 10.99 7.37
C ASP A 33 1.32 10.02 7.15
N ARG A 34 1.31 9.33 6.01
CA ARG A 34 0.29 8.32 5.71
C ARG A 34 0.49 7.04 6.52
N ILE A 35 1.75 6.65 6.72
CA ILE A 35 2.09 5.49 7.57
C ILE A 35 1.60 5.73 9.00
N LYS A 36 1.74 6.94 9.52
CA LYS A 36 1.21 7.29 10.85
C LYS A 36 -0.30 7.10 10.94
N VAL A 37 -1.04 7.49 9.90
CA VAL A 37 -2.49 7.30 9.84
C VAL A 37 -2.83 5.81 9.88
N VAL A 38 -2.17 5.01 9.06
CA VAL A 38 -2.38 3.55 9.02
C VAL A 38 -2.07 2.92 10.38
N ASN A 39 -0.95 3.32 10.99
CA ASN A 39 -0.57 2.82 12.31
C ASN A 39 -1.61 3.17 13.37
N SER A 40 -2.21 4.35 13.29
CA SER A 40 -3.31 4.75 14.19
C SER A 40 -4.53 3.86 14.00
N LEU A 41 -4.87 3.52 12.75
CA LEU A 41 -5.96 2.57 12.47
C LEU A 41 -5.66 1.20 13.07
N TRP A 42 -4.41 0.73 12.93
CA TRP A 42 -3.98 -0.54 13.50
C TRP A 42 -4.11 -0.52 15.02
N GLU A 43 -3.65 0.55 15.66
CA GLU A 43 -3.70 0.69 17.13
C GLU A 43 -5.13 0.78 17.66
N SER A 44 -6.05 1.28 16.85
CA SER A 44 -7.47 1.37 17.19
C SER A 44 -8.22 0.03 17.03
N GLY A 45 -7.50 -1.05 16.71
CA GLY A 45 -8.09 -2.38 16.64
C GLY A 45 -8.60 -2.79 15.27
N ASN A 46 -8.26 -2.05 14.22
CA ASN A 46 -8.64 -2.41 12.87
C ASN A 46 -7.62 -3.37 12.25
N ILE A 47 -8.06 -4.12 11.25
CA ILE A 47 -7.22 -5.06 10.51
C ILE A 47 -6.65 -4.34 9.29
N ILE A 48 -5.34 -4.37 9.15
CA ILE A 48 -4.63 -3.72 8.03
C ILE A 48 -4.06 -4.78 7.10
N ILE A 49 -4.48 -4.73 5.85
CA ILE A 49 -4.03 -5.63 4.80
C ILE A 49 -3.36 -4.78 3.73
N ILE A 50 -2.09 -5.06 3.46
CA ILE A 50 -1.36 -4.39 2.37
C ILE A 50 -1.39 -5.32 1.16
N GLU A 51 -1.88 -4.80 0.05
CA GLU A 51 -2.02 -5.58 -1.19
C GLU A 51 -1.36 -4.79 -2.31
N THR A 52 -0.41 -5.42 -3.00
CA THR A 52 0.40 -4.72 -4.01
C THR A 52 0.51 -5.55 -5.29
N ALA A 53 0.64 -4.85 -6.40
CA ALA A 53 0.87 -5.45 -7.70
C ALA A 53 2.33 -5.86 -7.93
N ARG A 54 3.24 -5.58 -6.99
CA ARG A 54 4.65 -5.95 -7.15
C ARG A 54 4.77 -7.44 -7.46
N GLY A 55 5.35 -7.77 -8.60
CA GLY A 55 5.52 -9.15 -9.05
C GLY A 55 4.35 -9.73 -9.84
N CYS A 56 3.26 -8.99 -10.01
CA CYS A 56 2.12 -9.47 -10.78
C CYS A 56 2.48 -9.68 -12.26
N ASP A 57 3.09 -8.69 -12.89
CA ASP A 57 3.47 -8.75 -14.29
C ASP A 57 4.78 -9.50 -14.52
N SER A 58 5.78 -9.25 -13.68
CA SER A 58 7.12 -9.85 -13.81
C SER A 58 7.17 -11.31 -13.39
N LYS A 59 6.22 -11.76 -12.59
CA LYS A 59 6.19 -13.09 -11.95
C LYS A 59 7.36 -13.32 -10.99
N ILE A 60 8.05 -12.25 -10.58
CA ILE A 60 9.11 -12.32 -9.57
C ILE A 60 8.46 -12.19 -8.19
N ASN A 61 8.89 -13.04 -7.27
CA ASN A 61 8.40 -12.98 -5.89
C ASN A 61 9.13 -11.86 -5.13
N HIS A 62 8.41 -10.79 -4.83
CA HIS A 62 8.93 -9.64 -4.09
C HIS A 62 8.51 -9.62 -2.61
N TYR A 63 7.98 -10.73 -2.10
CA TYR A 63 7.38 -10.74 -0.76
C TYR A 63 8.37 -10.38 0.34
N GLU A 64 9.51 -11.08 0.40
CA GLU A 64 10.45 -10.89 1.52
C GLU A 64 11.05 -9.48 1.53
N GLU A 65 11.47 -8.98 0.38
CA GLU A 65 12.04 -7.63 0.27
C GLU A 65 10.99 -6.57 0.61
N THR A 66 9.76 -6.75 0.14
CA THR A 66 8.68 -5.82 0.44
C THR A 66 8.35 -5.86 1.94
N PHE A 67 8.25 -7.03 2.51
CA PHE A 67 8.02 -7.19 3.96
C PHE A 67 9.08 -6.45 4.77
N SER A 68 10.36 -6.69 4.45
CA SER A 68 11.48 -6.03 5.14
C SER A 68 11.43 -4.51 4.99
N GLN A 69 11.06 -4.03 3.81
CA GLN A 69 10.91 -2.60 3.55
C GLN A 69 9.82 -1.97 4.41
N LEU A 70 8.65 -2.62 4.50
CA LEU A 70 7.54 -2.11 5.33
C LEU A 70 7.92 -2.09 6.81
N ILE A 71 8.60 -3.12 7.29
CA ILE A 71 9.09 -3.17 8.66
C ILE A 71 10.09 -2.04 8.92
N SER A 72 10.99 -1.78 7.98
CA SER A 72 11.99 -0.70 8.11
C SER A 72 11.33 0.68 8.17
N TRP A 73 10.17 0.85 7.55
CA TRP A 73 9.41 2.11 7.59
C TRP A 73 8.55 2.25 8.84
N GLY A 74 8.48 1.22 9.67
CA GLY A 74 7.65 1.23 10.87
C GLY A 74 6.16 1.07 10.61
N LEU A 75 5.77 0.55 9.45
CA LEU A 75 4.38 0.28 9.13
C LEU A 75 3.86 -0.90 9.93
N LYS A 76 2.69 -0.74 10.54
CA LYS A 76 2.00 -1.80 11.26
C LYS A 76 0.91 -2.39 10.37
N PHE A 77 0.97 -3.69 10.15
CA PHE A 77 0.01 -4.38 9.29
C PHE A 77 -0.14 -5.83 9.76
N HIS A 78 -1.22 -6.47 9.33
CA HIS A 78 -1.51 -7.87 9.68
C HIS A 78 -1.16 -8.81 8.54
N ILE A 79 -1.44 -8.39 7.30
CA ILE A 79 -1.27 -9.24 6.13
C ILE A 79 -0.59 -8.43 5.03
N LEU A 80 0.39 -9.03 4.38
CA LEU A 80 0.99 -8.51 3.15
C LEU A 80 0.75 -9.52 2.03
N ARG A 81 0.22 -9.05 0.91
CA ARG A 81 0.00 -9.87 -0.28
C ARG A 81 0.66 -9.22 -1.47
N THR A 82 1.61 -9.91 -2.08
CA THR A 82 2.33 -9.45 -3.26
C THR A 82 1.93 -10.26 -4.49
N GLY A 83 1.98 -9.62 -5.66
CA GLY A 83 1.75 -10.31 -6.94
C GLY A 83 0.31 -10.73 -7.20
N VAL A 84 -0.64 -10.28 -6.41
CA VAL A 84 -2.06 -10.69 -6.51
C VAL A 84 -2.95 -9.57 -7.03
N LYS A 85 -2.52 -8.33 -6.95
CA LYS A 85 -3.28 -7.19 -7.43
C LYS A 85 -2.87 -6.89 -8.86
N PHE A 86 -3.84 -6.79 -9.76
CA PHE A 86 -3.53 -6.43 -11.15
C PHE A 86 -3.08 -4.99 -11.25
N SER A 87 -2.09 -4.74 -12.09
CA SER A 87 -1.75 -3.39 -12.52
C SER A 87 -2.82 -2.95 -13.51
N ALA A 88 -3.53 -1.88 -13.19
CA ALA A 88 -4.67 -1.42 -13.98
C ALA A 88 -4.73 0.10 -13.98
N ASP A 89 -5.42 0.66 -14.98
CA ASP A 89 -5.63 2.10 -15.03
C ASP A 89 -6.70 2.55 -14.02
N TYR A 90 -7.71 1.71 -13.80
CA TYR A 90 -8.81 2.03 -12.89
C TYR A 90 -9.23 0.81 -12.08
N TYR A 91 -9.51 1.04 -10.80
CA TYR A 91 -10.19 0.07 -9.94
C TYR A 91 -11.56 0.61 -9.62
N ILE A 92 -12.60 -0.09 -10.07
CA ILE A 92 -13.98 0.35 -9.90
C ILE A 92 -14.71 -0.68 -9.04
N ASP A 93 -15.10 -0.28 -7.85
CA ASP A 93 -15.91 -1.12 -6.97
C ASP A 93 -16.70 -0.24 -6.00
N ASP A 94 -17.58 -0.85 -5.22
CA ASP A 94 -18.50 -0.14 -4.32
C ASP A 94 -17.83 0.35 -3.02
N LYS A 95 -16.59 -0.03 -2.76
CA LYS A 95 -15.92 0.25 -1.47
C LYS A 95 -14.60 1.00 -1.61
N SER A 96 -14.14 1.23 -2.83
CA SER A 96 -12.86 1.90 -3.07
C SER A 96 -12.93 3.38 -2.71
N ILE A 97 -11.88 3.82 -2.03
CA ILE A 97 -11.67 5.23 -1.72
C ILE A 97 -10.35 5.64 -2.35
N ASN A 98 -10.33 6.74 -3.08
CA ASN A 98 -9.09 7.28 -3.63
C ASN A 98 -8.14 7.66 -2.48
N SER A 99 -6.87 7.29 -2.60
CA SER A 99 -5.90 7.50 -1.52
C SER A 99 -5.72 8.96 -1.15
N GLU A 100 -5.74 9.86 -2.13
CA GLU A 100 -5.63 11.29 -1.84
C GLU A 100 -6.81 11.78 -1.00
N ASP A 101 -8.02 11.35 -1.31
CA ASP A 101 -9.21 11.72 -0.55
C ASP A 101 -9.18 11.12 0.85
N PHE A 102 -8.77 9.87 0.97
CA PHE A 102 -8.70 9.20 2.27
C PHE A 102 -7.71 9.88 3.21
N PHE A 103 -6.49 10.10 2.75
CA PHE A 103 -5.42 10.64 3.60
C PHE A 103 -5.56 12.15 3.82
N ASN A 104 -6.30 12.85 2.96
CA ASN A 104 -6.60 14.28 3.13
C ASN A 104 -7.91 14.53 3.88
N GLY A 105 -8.54 13.49 4.39
CA GLY A 105 -9.78 13.62 5.17
C GLY A 105 -11.00 14.04 4.37
N LYS A 106 -10.97 13.86 3.05
CA LYS A 106 -12.10 14.24 2.17
C LYS A 106 -13.10 13.10 1.96
N SER A 107 -12.71 11.87 2.30
CA SER A 107 -13.61 10.74 2.13
C SER A 107 -14.58 10.66 3.31
N THR A 108 -15.84 10.39 3.03
CA THR A 108 -16.80 10.06 4.06
C THR A 108 -16.70 8.56 4.33
N ILE A 109 -15.88 8.18 5.30
CA ILE A 109 -15.96 6.83 5.83
C ILE A 109 -17.07 6.86 6.85
N SER A 110 -18.24 6.43 6.44
CA SER A 110 -19.33 6.25 7.40
C SER A 110 -19.13 4.93 8.12
N ASP A 111 -19.24 4.98 9.40
CA ASP A 111 -19.21 3.79 10.23
C ASP A 111 -20.47 2.95 10.11
#